data_e01bed9d819ba7334135f9c23308577e
#
_entry.id   e01bed9d819ba7334135f9c23308577e
#
_cell.length_a   1.000
_cell.length_b   1.000
_cell.length_c   1.000
_cell.angle_alpha   90.00
_cell.angle_beta   90.00
_cell.angle_gamma   90.00
#
_symmetry.space_group_name_H-M   'P 1'
#
loop_
_entity.id
_entity.type
_entity.pdbx_description
1 polymer ?
#
loop_
_entity_poly.entity_id
_entity_poly.type
_entity_poly.pdbx_seq_one_letter_code
_entity_poly.pdbx_strand_id
1 'polypeptide(L)'
;MRHLVIVVLCLLSFQIKAQELFVMTEPASNMPTGSIGVRDMSHFALKKTDGYNYHNMPELMWGASKNWMIHASAFLSNKQGDLKFEGASLYAKYRFFSVDDLHSHFRLAAYGRISTNNSSIIQEDIETMGMNSGYEIGIVATKLINKTALSASVSYERALNNQDYAFPDTFSNSAMNYTFSIGQLMYPKKYTNFKQTNINGMLEFLGQRLNQNGKSYLDVVPSVQFIINSQARIDLAYRHQIYSDMERTSANGILLKLEYTFFNVTN
;
A
#
# COMPACT_ATOMS: atom_id res chain seq x y z
N MET A 1 20.76 -45.42 -4.93
CA MET A 1 19.68 -44.96 -4.03
C MET A 1 20.00 -43.70 -3.27
N ARG A 2 21.21 -43.53 -2.71
CA ARG A 2 21.59 -42.31 -1.93
C ARG A 2 21.61 -40.98 -2.73
N HIS A 3 21.96 -41.04 -4.03
CA HIS A 3 21.94 -39.86 -4.92
C HIS A 3 20.52 -39.50 -5.41
N LEU A 4 19.62 -40.47 -5.49
CA LEU A 4 18.21 -40.24 -5.87
C LEU A 4 17.44 -39.50 -4.76
N VAL A 5 17.77 -39.80 -3.49
CA VAL A 5 17.17 -39.12 -2.32
C VAL A 5 17.64 -37.67 -2.23
N ILE A 6 18.89 -37.36 -2.57
CA ILE A 6 19.42 -35.99 -2.59
C ILE A 6 18.78 -35.17 -3.72
N VAL A 7 18.55 -35.74 -4.89
CA VAL A 7 17.85 -35.07 -6.00
C VAL A 7 16.38 -34.81 -5.67
N VAL A 8 15.70 -35.74 -4.99
CA VAL A 8 14.32 -35.54 -4.52
C VAL A 8 14.25 -34.48 -3.40
N LEU A 9 15.20 -34.44 -2.48
CA LEU A 9 15.30 -33.38 -1.46
C LEU A 9 15.60 -32.00 -2.04
N CYS A 10 16.39 -31.89 -3.11
CA CYS A 10 16.62 -30.63 -3.81
C CYS A 10 15.38 -30.15 -4.60
N LEU A 11 14.51 -31.03 -5.02
CA LEU A 11 13.26 -30.68 -5.73
C LEU A 11 12.13 -30.22 -4.79
N LEU A 12 12.26 -30.45 -3.47
CA LEU A 12 11.27 -30.05 -2.48
C LEU A 12 11.47 -28.63 -1.89
N SER A 13 12.52 -27.92 -2.32
CA SER A 13 12.88 -26.60 -1.74
C SER A 13 12.31 -25.41 -2.51
N PHE A 14 11.57 -25.58 -3.58
CA PHE A 14 10.98 -24.47 -4.33
C PHE A 14 9.60 -24.13 -3.76
N GLN A 15 9.59 -23.45 -2.62
CA GLN A 15 8.40 -22.75 -2.18
C GLN A 15 8.20 -21.53 -3.07
N ILE A 16 7.36 -21.66 -4.07
CA ILE A 16 6.86 -20.52 -4.86
C ILE A 16 5.98 -19.69 -3.93
N LYS A 17 6.58 -18.69 -3.30
CA LYS A 17 5.81 -17.69 -2.54
C LYS A 17 5.20 -16.75 -3.55
N ALA A 18 3.94 -16.92 -3.87
CA ALA A 18 3.17 -15.87 -4.52
C ALA A 18 3.18 -14.67 -3.57
N GLN A 19 3.66 -13.53 -4.05
CA GLN A 19 3.65 -12.29 -3.28
C GLN A 19 2.30 -11.62 -3.49
N GLU A 20 1.57 -11.44 -2.41
CA GLU A 20 0.31 -10.70 -2.39
C GLU A 20 0.65 -9.22 -2.35
N LEU A 21 0.38 -8.49 -3.41
CA LEU A 21 0.71 -7.07 -3.50
C LEU A 21 -0.50 -6.32 -4.05
N PHE A 22 -0.85 -5.23 -3.40
CA PHE A 22 -1.89 -4.30 -3.84
C PHE A 22 -1.28 -2.93 -4.14
N VAL A 23 -2.02 -2.05 -4.79
CA VAL A 23 -1.50 -0.74 -5.19
C VAL A 23 -1.69 0.28 -4.08
N MET A 24 -2.90 0.39 -3.55
CA MET A 24 -3.25 1.37 -2.51
C MET A 24 -3.14 0.81 -1.10
N THR A 25 -3.41 -0.50 -0.93
CA THR A 25 -3.43 -1.14 0.38
C THR A 25 -2.17 -1.98 0.60
N GLU A 26 -1.75 -2.11 1.84
CA GLU A 26 -0.66 -3.03 2.20
C GLU A 26 -1.26 -4.35 2.72
N PRO A 27 -0.90 -5.52 2.14
CA PRO A 27 -1.34 -6.82 2.64
C PRO A 27 -0.68 -7.17 3.98
N ALA A 28 -1.19 -8.21 4.65
CA ALA A 28 -0.58 -8.75 5.87
C ALA A 28 0.78 -9.41 5.64
N SER A 29 1.13 -9.68 4.39
CA SER A 29 2.44 -10.24 4.00
C SER A 29 3.55 -9.20 4.12
N ASN A 30 4.73 -9.63 4.54
CA ASN A 30 5.92 -8.79 4.59
C ASN A 30 6.84 -9.10 3.41
N MET A 31 7.68 -8.13 3.04
CA MET A 31 8.80 -8.38 2.14
C MET A 31 9.80 -9.37 2.77
N PRO A 32 10.65 -10.05 1.97
CA PRO A 32 11.62 -11.00 2.49
C PRO A 32 12.56 -10.38 3.52
N THR A 33 12.93 -11.15 4.54
CA THR A 33 13.89 -10.72 5.57
C THR A 33 15.23 -10.34 4.92
N GLY A 34 15.84 -9.24 5.39
CA GLY A 34 17.11 -8.74 4.88
C GLY A 34 17.02 -8.06 3.51
N SER A 35 15.81 -7.87 2.96
CA SER A 35 15.63 -7.14 1.72
C SER A 35 15.40 -5.65 1.95
N ILE A 36 15.83 -4.85 0.97
CA ILE A 36 15.53 -3.42 0.88
C ILE A 36 14.75 -3.18 -0.40
N GLY A 37 13.64 -2.46 -0.30
CA GLY A 37 12.85 -2.00 -1.42
C GLY A 37 12.96 -0.50 -1.59
N VAL A 38 13.03 -0.05 -2.84
CA VAL A 38 12.86 1.36 -3.21
C VAL A 38 11.59 1.45 -4.02
N ARG A 39 10.70 2.32 -3.61
CA ARG A 39 9.39 2.54 -4.24
C ARG A 39 9.22 4.02 -4.56
N ASP A 40 8.62 4.30 -5.68
CA ASP A 40 8.12 5.62 -6.05
C ASP A 40 6.65 5.52 -6.42
N MET A 41 5.81 6.30 -5.77
CA MET A 41 4.39 6.39 -6.09
C MET A 41 4.08 7.81 -6.57
N SER A 42 3.61 7.93 -7.80
CA SER A 42 3.17 9.16 -8.43
C SER A 42 1.65 9.15 -8.58
N HIS A 43 0.98 10.11 -8.01
CA HIS A 43 -0.47 10.29 -8.09
C HIS A 43 -0.82 11.58 -8.80
N PHE A 44 -1.52 11.48 -9.91
CA PHE A 44 -2.06 12.58 -10.71
C PHE A 44 -3.54 12.75 -10.36
N ALA A 45 -3.82 13.53 -9.32
CA ALA A 45 -5.17 13.76 -8.82
C ALA A 45 -5.89 14.80 -9.69
N LEU A 46 -6.99 14.40 -10.30
CA LEU A 46 -7.79 15.26 -11.17
C LEU A 46 -8.49 16.33 -10.33
N LYS A 47 -8.35 17.60 -10.74
CA LYS A 47 -9.09 18.71 -10.13
C LYS A 47 -10.53 18.72 -10.59
N LYS A 48 -11.44 19.28 -9.80
CA LYS A 48 -12.81 19.58 -10.22
C LYS A 48 -12.88 20.66 -11.31
N THR A 49 -11.88 21.53 -11.34
CA THR A 49 -11.56 22.47 -12.44
C THR A 49 -10.51 21.84 -13.35
N ASP A 50 -10.10 22.50 -14.43
CA ASP A 50 -9.07 21.96 -15.32
C ASP A 50 -7.73 21.73 -14.62
N GLY A 51 -7.02 20.66 -15.02
CA GLY A 51 -5.70 20.30 -14.54
C GLY A 51 -5.69 19.20 -13.50
N TYR A 52 -4.52 19.00 -12.90
CA TYR A 52 -4.27 17.98 -11.88
C TYR A 52 -3.38 18.52 -10.76
N ASN A 53 -3.48 17.92 -9.59
CA ASN A 53 -2.49 18.00 -8.55
C ASN A 53 -1.57 16.78 -8.66
N TYR A 54 -0.28 17.01 -8.59
CA TYR A 54 0.71 15.94 -8.59
C TYR A 54 1.21 15.71 -7.17
N HIS A 55 1.12 14.46 -6.73
CA HIS A 55 1.70 13.99 -5.48
C HIS A 55 2.69 12.89 -5.80
N ASN A 56 3.87 12.99 -5.23
CA ASN A 56 4.91 11.99 -5.37
C ASN A 56 5.37 11.54 -3.98
N MET A 57 5.51 10.24 -3.82
CA MET A 57 5.90 9.61 -2.57
C MET A 57 7.01 8.60 -2.83
N PRO A 58 8.29 9.02 -2.83
CA PRO A 58 9.42 8.09 -2.75
C PRO A 58 9.46 7.43 -1.37
N GLU A 59 9.72 6.12 -1.36
CA GLU A 59 9.69 5.30 -0.16
C GLU A 59 10.85 4.31 -0.15
N LEU A 60 11.48 4.18 1.02
CA LEU A 60 12.44 3.14 1.34
C LEU A 60 11.79 2.12 2.27
N MET A 61 11.86 0.85 1.90
CA MET A 61 11.26 -0.25 2.64
C MET A 61 12.33 -1.21 3.12
N TRP A 62 12.17 -1.76 4.31
CA TRP A 62 13.08 -2.72 4.91
C TRP A 62 12.34 -3.91 5.50
N GLY A 63 12.67 -5.12 5.02
CA GLY A 63 12.28 -6.39 5.62
C GLY A 63 13.17 -6.71 6.83
N ALA A 64 12.93 -6.05 7.96
CA ALA A 64 13.79 -6.14 9.15
C ALA A 64 13.83 -7.55 9.74
N SER A 65 12.74 -8.31 9.63
CA SER A 65 12.67 -9.72 10.03
C SER A 65 11.51 -10.43 9.32
N LYS A 66 11.33 -11.72 9.59
CA LYS A 66 10.16 -12.48 9.11
C LYS A 66 8.84 -11.81 9.47
N ASN A 67 8.77 -11.15 10.63
CA ASN A 67 7.53 -10.59 11.17
C ASN A 67 7.47 -9.06 11.06
N TRP A 68 8.60 -8.36 10.91
CA TRP A 68 8.66 -6.91 10.88
C TRP A 68 9.03 -6.36 9.51
N MET A 69 8.30 -5.36 9.08
CA MET A 69 8.57 -4.55 7.89
C MET A 69 8.44 -3.07 8.26
N ILE A 70 9.38 -2.26 7.82
CA ILE A 70 9.46 -0.83 8.12
C ILE A 70 9.59 -0.06 6.81
N HIS A 71 8.88 1.07 6.70
CA HIS A 71 8.98 1.99 5.57
C HIS A 71 9.27 3.39 6.06
N ALA A 72 10.05 4.13 5.31
CA ALA A 72 10.26 5.55 5.44
C ALA A 72 9.90 6.22 4.11
N SER A 73 8.97 7.18 4.14
CA SER A 73 8.47 7.86 2.94
C SER A 73 8.68 9.35 3.05
N ALA A 74 8.90 10.02 1.92
CA ALA A 74 8.87 11.46 1.79
C ALA A 74 7.66 11.88 0.95
N PHE A 75 7.16 13.09 1.15
CA PHE A 75 6.00 13.63 0.44
C PHE A 75 6.38 14.87 -0.34
N LEU A 76 6.07 14.86 -1.64
CA LEU A 76 6.23 15.99 -2.54
C LEU A 76 4.90 16.25 -3.24
N SER A 77 4.50 17.51 -3.36
CA SER A 77 3.33 17.87 -4.16
C SER A 77 3.44 19.25 -4.80
N ASN A 78 2.63 19.48 -5.83
CA ASN A 78 2.45 20.78 -6.43
C ASN A 78 1.13 21.47 -6.01
N LYS A 79 0.50 21.02 -4.94
CA LYS A 79 -0.79 21.52 -4.46
C LYS A 79 -0.80 23.03 -4.22
N GLN A 80 0.35 23.61 -3.84
CA GLN A 80 0.54 25.03 -3.59
C GLN A 80 1.25 25.76 -4.75
N GLY A 81 1.25 25.22 -5.96
CA GLY A 81 1.89 25.78 -7.15
C GLY A 81 3.06 24.93 -7.64
N ASP A 82 4.27 25.24 -7.18
CA ASP A 82 5.47 24.46 -7.55
C ASP A 82 5.58 23.16 -6.78
N LEU A 83 6.32 22.19 -7.33
CA LEU A 83 6.62 20.94 -6.63
C LEU A 83 7.51 21.20 -5.43
N LYS A 84 7.01 20.88 -4.23
CA LYS A 84 7.70 21.12 -2.95
C LYS A 84 7.69 19.85 -2.10
N PHE A 85 8.70 19.76 -1.25
CA PHE A 85 8.72 18.81 -0.16
C PHE A 85 7.70 19.24 0.90
N GLU A 86 6.76 18.36 1.23
CA GLU A 86 5.69 18.64 2.19
C GLU A 86 5.85 17.91 3.52
N GLY A 87 6.61 16.82 3.57
CA GLY A 87 6.77 16.08 4.80
C GLY A 87 7.28 14.66 4.60
N ALA A 88 7.14 13.86 5.67
CA ALA A 88 7.64 12.51 5.70
C ALA A 88 6.79 11.62 6.62
N SER A 89 6.89 10.30 6.46
CA SER A 89 6.28 9.34 7.36
C SER A 89 7.20 8.16 7.68
N LEU A 90 6.93 7.55 8.82
CA LEU A 90 7.47 6.26 9.21
C LEU A 90 6.31 5.29 9.43
N TYR A 91 6.39 4.13 8.80
CA TYR A 91 5.41 3.05 8.89
C TYR A 91 6.09 1.79 9.38
N ALA A 92 5.45 1.06 10.29
CA ALA A 92 5.89 -0.24 10.77
C ALA A 92 4.73 -1.23 10.76
N LYS A 93 4.98 -2.46 10.29
CA LYS A 93 4.01 -3.54 10.25
C LYS A 93 4.58 -4.79 10.93
N TYR A 94 3.79 -5.36 11.82
CA TYR A 94 4.09 -6.60 12.54
C TYR A 94 3.10 -7.68 12.17
N ARG A 95 3.58 -8.72 11.48
CA ARG A 95 2.79 -9.91 11.18
C ARG A 95 2.81 -10.86 12.37
N PHE A 96 1.72 -10.90 13.11
CA PHE A 96 1.61 -11.69 14.34
C PHE A 96 1.03 -13.09 14.12
N PHE A 97 0.39 -13.34 12.96
CA PHE A 97 -0.21 -14.63 12.64
C PHE A 97 0.03 -15.00 11.18
N SER A 98 0.37 -16.27 10.91
CA SER A 98 0.52 -16.82 9.57
C SER A 98 0.25 -18.32 9.60
N VAL A 99 -0.68 -18.77 8.76
CA VAL A 99 -0.87 -20.16 8.41
C VAL A 99 -0.63 -20.30 6.92
N ASP A 100 0.42 -21.03 6.58
CA ASP A 100 0.84 -21.21 5.19
C ASP A 100 0.67 -22.67 4.81
N ASP A 101 -0.05 -22.93 3.72
CA ASP A 101 -0.24 -24.23 3.09
C ASP A 101 0.24 -24.16 1.62
N LEU A 102 0.28 -25.27 0.89
CA LEU A 102 0.88 -25.38 -0.44
C LEU A 102 0.30 -24.37 -1.45
N HIS A 103 -1.01 -24.14 -1.41
CA HIS A 103 -1.72 -23.23 -2.33
C HIS A 103 -2.63 -22.22 -1.64
N SER A 104 -2.45 -22.02 -0.34
CA SER A 104 -3.28 -21.13 0.45
C SER A 104 -2.49 -20.59 1.63
N HIS A 105 -2.60 -19.29 1.88
CA HIS A 105 -2.12 -18.73 3.14
C HIS A 105 -3.17 -17.82 3.76
N PHE A 106 -3.16 -17.76 5.09
CA PHE A 106 -3.92 -16.76 5.82
C PHE A 106 -2.99 -16.06 6.80
N ARG A 107 -2.97 -14.72 6.74
CA ARG A 107 -2.06 -13.88 7.51
C ARG A 107 -2.79 -12.73 8.15
N LEU A 108 -2.36 -12.37 9.37
CA LEU A 108 -2.81 -11.21 10.10
C LEU A 108 -1.60 -10.37 10.49
N ALA A 109 -1.73 -9.05 10.33
CA ALA A 109 -0.73 -8.09 10.76
C ALA A 109 -1.38 -6.88 11.41
N ALA A 110 -0.67 -6.28 12.37
CA ALA A 110 -0.96 -4.96 12.89
C ALA A 110 0.05 -3.97 12.30
N TYR A 111 -0.35 -2.72 12.14
CA TYR A 111 0.53 -1.69 11.63
C TYR A 111 0.27 -0.35 12.29
N GLY A 112 1.27 0.50 12.22
CA GLY A 112 1.18 1.89 12.64
C GLY A 112 1.98 2.79 11.71
N ARG A 113 1.53 4.02 11.58
CA ARG A 113 2.18 5.10 10.84
C ARG A 113 2.21 6.35 11.69
N ILE A 114 3.29 7.10 11.58
CA ILE A 114 3.38 8.47 12.03
C ILE A 114 3.83 9.33 10.86
N SER A 115 3.27 10.53 10.74
CA SER A 115 3.60 11.44 9.65
C SER A 115 3.72 12.88 10.12
N THR A 116 4.52 13.64 9.39
CA THR A 116 4.59 15.10 9.47
C THR A 116 4.29 15.67 8.09
N ASN A 117 3.57 16.79 8.05
CA ASN A 117 3.26 17.52 6.82
C ASN A 117 3.31 19.01 7.07
N ASN A 118 3.63 19.83 6.07
CA ASN A 118 3.66 21.28 6.14
C ASN A 118 2.77 21.97 5.10
N SER A 119 1.88 21.20 4.46
CA SER A 119 0.91 21.77 3.51
C SER A 119 -0.38 22.25 4.19
N SER A 120 -1.10 23.13 3.53
CA SER A 120 -2.40 23.62 4.00
C SER A 120 -3.44 22.51 4.04
N ILE A 121 -4.29 22.49 5.09
CA ILE A 121 -5.38 21.54 5.28
C ILE A 121 -6.64 22.14 4.66
N ILE A 122 -7.01 21.66 3.48
CA ILE A 122 -8.15 22.17 2.69
C ILE A 122 -9.17 21.09 2.33
N GLN A 123 -9.06 19.92 2.90
CA GLN A 123 -9.94 18.77 2.69
C GLN A 123 -10.36 18.16 4.02
N GLU A 124 -11.53 17.52 4.05
CA GLU A 124 -12.07 16.91 5.26
C GLU A 124 -11.59 15.47 5.47
N ASP A 125 -11.27 14.74 4.38
CA ASP A 125 -10.71 13.40 4.49
C ASP A 125 -9.29 13.47 5.10
N ILE A 126 -9.02 12.50 5.98
CA ILE A 126 -7.73 12.40 6.69
C ILE A 126 -6.86 11.40 5.95
N GLU A 127 -5.67 11.81 5.59
CA GLU A 127 -4.68 10.96 4.90
C GLU A 127 -3.27 11.25 5.41
N THR A 128 -2.81 10.44 6.37
CA THR A 128 -1.44 10.53 6.92
C THR A 128 -0.37 10.05 5.94
N MET A 129 -0.80 9.53 4.79
CA MET A 129 0.07 9.15 3.69
C MET A 129 0.20 10.29 2.66
N GLY A 130 0.58 11.50 3.11
CA GLY A 130 0.96 12.60 2.25
C GLY A 130 0.16 13.89 2.39
N MET A 131 -0.93 13.93 3.19
CA MET A 131 -1.77 15.13 3.32
C MET A 131 -1.76 15.71 4.73
N ASN A 132 -1.73 14.87 5.75
CA ASN A 132 -1.86 15.28 7.14
C ASN A 132 -0.66 14.84 7.98
N SER A 133 -0.22 15.70 8.89
CA SER A 133 0.50 15.26 10.07
C SER A 133 -0.42 14.46 10.96
N GLY A 134 0.10 13.41 11.60
CA GLY A 134 -0.71 12.60 12.48
C GLY A 134 -0.23 11.18 12.63
N TYR A 135 -1.15 10.30 12.97
CA TYR A 135 -0.86 8.88 13.11
C TYR A 135 -2.03 8.00 12.67
N GLU A 136 -1.70 6.80 12.26
CA GLU A 136 -2.63 5.73 11.91
C GLU A 136 -2.23 4.45 12.65
N ILE A 137 -3.22 3.69 13.14
CA ILE A 137 -3.03 2.36 13.73
C ILE A 137 -4.11 1.45 13.16
N GLY A 138 -3.71 0.29 12.67
CA GLY A 138 -4.66 -0.63 12.05
C GLY A 138 -4.25 -2.08 12.09
N ILE A 139 -5.18 -2.90 11.63
CA ILE A 139 -5.00 -4.34 11.42
C ILE A 139 -5.39 -4.69 9.99
N VAL A 140 -4.72 -5.70 9.44
CA VAL A 140 -4.98 -6.22 8.11
C VAL A 140 -5.00 -7.73 8.12
N ALA A 141 -5.98 -8.30 7.43
CA ALA A 141 -6.11 -9.73 7.17
C ALA A 141 -5.93 -9.98 5.68
N THR A 142 -5.12 -10.97 5.30
CA THR A 142 -4.93 -11.35 3.91
C THR A 142 -5.03 -12.86 3.75
N LYS A 143 -5.84 -13.28 2.79
CA LYS A 143 -6.03 -14.67 2.38
C LYS A 143 -5.63 -14.85 0.93
N LEU A 144 -4.68 -15.73 0.67
CA LEU A 144 -4.38 -16.22 -0.66
C LEU A 144 -5.03 -17.59 -0.87
N ILE A 145 -5.68 -17.78 -1.99
CA ILE A 145 -6.26 -19.06 -2.43
C ILE A 145 -5.81 -19.27 -3.89
N ASN A 146 -4.89 -20.19 -4.11
CA ASN A 146 -4.27 -20.42 -5.42
C ASN A 146 -3.64 -19.14 -6.00
N LYS A 147 -4.32 -18.49 -6.94
CA LYS A 147 -3.88 -17.29 -7.65
C LYS A 147 -4.69 -16.03 -7.28
N THR A 148 -5.62 -16.17 -6.35
CA THR A 148 -6.50 -15.09 -5.92
C THR A 148 -6.13 -14.66 -4.51
N ALA A 149 -5.83 -13.38 -4.33
CA ALA A 149 -5.58 -12.76 -3.05
C ALA A 149 -6.79 -11.91 -2.64
N LEU A 150 -7.19 -12.05 -1.39
CA LEU A 150 -8.21 -11.22 -0.74
C LEU A 150 -7.57 -10.55 0.45
N SER A 151 -7.78 -9.25 0.63
CA SER A 151 -7.30 -8.51 1.79
C SER A 151 -8.38 -7.57 2.30
N ALA A 152 -8.43 -7.42 3.62
CA ALA A 152 -9.29 -6.43 4.26
C ALA A 152 -8.53 -5.79 5.42
N SER A 153 -8.71 -4.50 5.62
CA SER A 153 -8.12 -3.77 6.74
C SER A 153 -9.12 -2.83 7.40
N VAL A 154 -8.83 -2.54 8.65
CA VAL A 154 -9.51 -1.50 9.42
C VAL A 154 -8.43 -0.73 10.18
N SER A 155 -8.53 0.61 10.20
CA SER A 155 -7.63 1.46 10.96
C SER A 155 -8.33 2.66 11.57
N TYR A 156 -7.75 3.15 12.65
CA TYR A 156 -8.04 4.44 13.23
C TYR A 156 -6.95 5.42 12.80
N GLU A 157 -7.36 6.56 12.30
CA GLU A 157 -6.47 7.62 11.84
C GLU A 157 -6.79 8.93 12.56
N ARG A 158 -5.75 9.66 12.95
CA ARG A 158 -5.89 10.96 13.59
C ARG A 158 -4.96 11.97 12.97
N ALA A 159 -5.55 13.07 12.50
CA ALA A 159 -4.84 14.23 12.02
C ALA A 159 -4.47 15.16 13.19
N LEU A 160 -3.31 15.79 13.04
CA LEU A 160 -2.77 16.85 13.89
C LEU A 160 -2.56 18.12 13.03
N ASN A 161 -2.05 19.17 13.64
CA ASN A 161 -1.64 20.35 12.89
C ASN A 161 -0.52 20.02 11.89
N ASN A 162 -0.61 20.56 10.70
CA ASN A 162 0.44 20.47 9.70
C ASN A 162 1.44 21.60 9.94
N GLN A 163 2.44 21.38 10.80
CA GLN A 163 3.46 22.37 11.17
C GLN A 163 2.90 23.81 11.29
N ASP A 164 3.01 24.61 10.22
CA ASP A 164 2.57 26.00 10.18
C ASP A 164 1.06 26.19 10.00
N TYR A 165 0.30 25.11 9.77
CA TYR A 165 -1.14 25.13 9.51
C TYR A 165 -1.89 24.42 10.62
N ALA A 166 -2.68 25.17 11.39
CA ALA A 166 -3.60 24.60 12.39
C ALA A 166 -4.65 23.72 11.70
N PHE A 167 -4.99 22.61 12.34
CA PHE A 167 -6.11 21.77 11.88
C PHE A 167 -7.42 22.55 12.09
N PRO A 168 -8.30 22.68 11.05
CA PRO A 168 -9.54 23.46 11.17
C PRO A 168 -10.48 22.87 12.23
N ASP A 169 -10.96 23.69 13.16
CA ASP A 169 -11.91 23.28 14.22
C ASP A 169 -13.23 22.75 13.67
N THR A 170 -13.58 23.14 12.43
CA THR A 170 -14.82 22.70 11.76
C THR A 170 -14.69 21.30 11.15
N PHE A 171 -13.48 20.77 11.01
CA PHE A 171 -13.25 19.44 10.45
C PHE A 171 -13.11 18.38 11.54
N SER A 172 -13.50 17.17 11.23
CA SER A 172 -13.20 16.02 12.08
C SER A 172 -11.73 15.68 12.02
N ASN A 173 -11.05 15.64 13.16
CA ASN A 173 -9.62 15.33 13.22
C ASN A 173 -9.32 13.83 13.43
N SER A 174 -10.35 12.97 13.38
CA SER A 174 -10.16 11.52 13.47
C SER A 174 -11.16 10.76 12.61
N ALA A 175 -10.74 9.62 12.12
CA ALA A 175 -11.51 8.78 11.22
C ALA A 175 -11.27 7.29 11.48
N MET A 176 -12.22 6.49 11.02
CA MET A 176 -12.06 5.04 10.81
C MET A 176 -11.93 4.78 9.32
N ASN A 177 -10.84 4.13 8.92
CA ASN A 177 -10.64 3.66 7.56
C ASN A 177 -11.00 2.18 7.45
N TYR A 178 -11.49 1.78 6.31
CA TYR A 178 -11.74 0.38 5.96
C TYR A 178 -11.40 0.15 4.50
N THR A 179 -10.77 -0.99 4.23
CA THR A 179 -10.40 -1.38 2.86
C THR A 179 -10.82 -2.82 2.58
N PHE A 180 -11.11 -3.08 1.32
CA PHE A 180 -11.26 -4.43 0.80
C PHE A 180 -10.57 -4.51 -0.56
N SER A 181 -9.73 -5.52 -0.76
CA SER A 181 -8.94 -5.67 -1.97
C SER A 181 -9.02 -7.11 -2.48
N ILE A 182 -9.18 -7.25 -3.77
CA ILE A 182 -9.11 -8.52 -4.49
C ILE A 182 -8.07 -8.41 -5.60
N GLY A 183 -7.17 -9.38 -5.68
CA GLY A 183 -6.15 -9.48 -6.71
C GLY A 183 -6.14 -10.87 -7.34
N GLN A 184 -5.94 -10.92 -8.65
CA GLN A 184 -5.88 -12.15 -9.41
C GLN A 184 -4.64 -12.18 -10.28
N LEU A 185 -3.81 -13.24 -10.16
CA LEU A 185 -2.76 -13.50 -11.13
C LEU A 185 -3.36 -13.96 -12.45
N MET A 186 -3.26 -13.12 -13.48
CA MET A 186 -3.79 -13.36 -14.81
C MET A 186 -2.78 -14.08 -15.71
N TYR A 187 -1.50 -13.73 -15.59
CA TYR A 187 -0.41 -14.31 -16.35
C TYR A 187 0.86 -14.45 -15.46
N PRO A 188 1.63 -15.56 -15.57
CA PRO A 188 1.47 -16.69 -16.49
C PRO A 188 0.40 -17.70 -16.00
N LYS A 189 -0.17 -18.46 -16.93
CA LYS A 189 -1.08 -19.55 -16.58
C LYS A 189 -0.34 -20.68 -15.85
N LYS A 190 0.91 -20.95 -16.22
CA LYS A 190 1.80 -21.91 -15.57
C LYS A 190 3.17 -21.27 -15.35
N TYR A 191 3.72 -21.41 -14.15
CA TYR A 191 5.09 -21.01 -13.84
C TYR A 191 6.09 -22.01 -14.42
N THR A 192 7.14 -21.49 -15.05
CA THR A 192 8.28 -22.28 -15.55
C THR A 192 9.58 -21.86 -14.89
N ASN A 193 9.72 -20.59 -14.50
CA ASN A 193 10.89 -20.08 -13.77
C ASN A 193 10.55 -18.73 -13.10
N PHE A 194 11.42 -18.26 -12.21
CA PHE A 194 11.27 -16.98 -11.49
C PHE A 194 11.49 -15.73 -12.32
N LYS A 195 12.05 -15.85 -13.53
CA LYS A 195 12.32 -14.71 -14.42
C LYS A 195 11.11 -14.36 -15.28
N GLN A 196 10.01 -15.09 -15.17
CA GLN A 196 8.78 -14.76 -15.88
C GLN A 196 8.17 -13.47 -15.35
N THR A 197 7.62 -12.68 -16.26
CA THR A 197 6.79 -11.54 -15.89
C THR A 197 5.43 -12.03 -15.42
N ASN A 198 5.00 -11.56 -14.25
CA ASN A 198 3.67 -11.78 -13.72
C ASN A 198 2.79 -10.56 -14.03
N ILE A 199 1.56 -10.81 -14.45
CA ILE A 199 0.55 -9.77 -14.65
C ILE A 199 -0.62 -10.07 -13.72
N ASN A 200 -0.90 -9.14 -12.82
CA ASN A 200 -2.01 -9.21 -11.88
C ASN A 200 -3.05 -8.14 -12.25
N GLY A 201 -4.33 -8.50 -12.20
CA GLY A 201 -5.43 -7.54 -12.16
C GLY A 201 -5.93 -7.41 -10.72
N MET A 202 -6.23 -6.20 -10.29
CA MET A 202 -6.68 -5.95 -8.91
C MET A 202 -7.83 -4.96 -8.89
N LEU A 203 -8.65 -5.08 -7.85
CA LEU A 203 -9.72 -4.15 -7.53
C LEU A 203 -9.68 -3.89 -6.03
N GLU A 204 -9.54 -2.63 -5.66
CA GLU A 204 -9.48 -2.20 -4.26
C GLU A 204 -10.65 -1.24 -3.97
N PHE A 205 -11.26 -1.38 -2.81
CA PHE A 205 -12.26 -0.47 -2.26
C PHE A 205 -11.66 0.21 -1.04
N LEU A 206 -11.72 1.54 -1.01
CA LEU A 206 -11.17 2.38 0.05
C LEU A 206 -12.31 3.20 0.63
N GLY A 207 -12.52 3.12 1.92
CA GLY A 207 -13.53 3.89 2.59
C GLY A 207 -12.99 4.52 3.88
N GLN A 208 -13.56 5.67 4.21
CA GLN A 208 -13.29 6.38 5.46
C GLN A 208 -14.59 6.93 6.01
N ARG A 209 -14.71 6.92 7.35
CA ARG A 209 -15.78 7.59 8.07
C ARG A 209 -15.18 8.47 9.17
N LEU A 210 -15.53 9.74 9.14
CA LEU A 210 -15.11 10.73 10.13
C LEU A 210 -15.87 10.52 11.44
N ASN A 211 -15.15 10.57 12.56
CA ASN A 211 -15.71 10.22 13.87
C ASN A 211 -16.61 11.31 14.47
N GLN A 212 -16.34 12.59 14.20
CA GLN A 212 -17.05 13.70 14.84
C GLN A 212 -18.35 14.07 14.12
N ASN A 213 -18.38 14.03 12.78
CA ASN A 213 -19.54 14.45 11.99
C ASN A 213 -20.20 13.31 11.20
N GLY A 214 -19.58 12.12 11.18
CA GLY A 214 -20.11 10.92 10.51
C GLY A 214 -20.01 10.94 8.99
N LYS A 215 -19.49 11.99 8.38
CA LYS A 215 -19.25 12.06 6.93
C LYS A 215 -18.37 10.91 6.48
N SER A 216 -18.55 10.46 5.24
CA SER A 216 -17.87 9.28 4.72
C SER A 216 -17.60 9.35 3.23
N TYR A 217 -16.68 8.53 2.75
CA TYR A 217 -16.51 8.29 1.33
C TYR A 217 -16.30 6.80 1.05
N LEU A 218 -16.48 6.44 -0.20
CA LEU A 218 -16.11 5.16 -0.77
C LEU A 218 -15.52 5.37 -2.18
N ASP A 219 -14.30 4.89 -2.37
CA ASP A 219 -13.61 4.90 -3.65
C ASP A 219 -13.39 3.47 -4.14
N VAL A 220 -13.26 3.31 -5.47
CA VAL A 220 -12.83 2.07 -6.12
C VAL A 220 -11.56 2.33 -6.93
N VAL A 221 -10.64 1.36 -6.88
CA VAL A 221 -9.34 1.46 -7.55
C VAL A 221 -9.05 0.19 -8.35
N PRO A 222 -9.53 0.11 -9.62
CA PRO A 222 -9.06 -0.89 -10.55
C PRO A 222 -7.58 -0.66 -10.89
N SER A 223 -6.80 -1.74 -10.97
CA SER A 223 -5.37 -1.65 -11.26
C SER A 223 -4.81 -2.88 -11.98
N VAL A 224 -3.70 -2.66 -12.68
CA VAL A 224 -2.88 -3.70 -13.31
C VAL A 224 -1.45 -3.58 -12.79
N GLN A 225 -0.87 -4.71 -12.47
CA GLN A 225 0.47 -4.83 -11.93
C GLN A 225 1.33 -5.75 -12.79
N PHE A 226 2.53 -5.30 -13.10
CA PHE A 226 3.58 -6.08 -13.75
C PHE A 226 4.71 -6.36 -12.75
N ILE A 227 5.03 -7.63 -12.52
CA ILE A 227 6.17 -8.04 -11.69
C ILE A 227 7.19 -8.70 -12.61
N ILE A 228 8.37 -8.11 -12.72
CA ILE A 228 9.43 -8.50 -13.62
C ILE A 228 10.56 -9.10 -12.80
N ASN A 229 11.00 -10.32 -13.15
CA ASN A 229 12.08 -11.05 -12.47
C ASN A 229 11.88 -11.19 -10.94
N SER A 230 10.65 -11.12 -10.45
CA SER A 230 10.30 -11.11 -9.01
C SER A 230 10.94 -9.97 -8.21
N GLN A 231 11.52 -8.95 -8.85
CA GLN A 231 12.25 -7.84 -8.24
C GLN A 231 11.68 -6.48 -8.59
N ALA A 232 11.45 -6.22 -9.88
CA ALA A 232 10.88 -4.96 -10.34
C ALA A 232 9.36 -5.05 -10.44
N ARG A 233 8.67 -3.99 -10.06
CA ARG A 233 7.22 -3.89 -10.12
C ARG A 233 6.80 -2.57 -10.72
N ILE A 234 5.81 -2.63 -11.60
CA ILE A 234 5.15 -1.48 -12.20
C ILE A 234 3.66 -1.66 -12.00
N ASP A 235 3.02 -0.72 -11.30
CA ASP A 235 1.59 -0.72 -11.07
C ASP A 235 0.97 0.51 -11.74
N LEU A 236 -0.13 0.31 -12.42
CA LEU A 236 -0.97 1.37 -12.98
C LEU A 236 -2.38 1.23 -12.43
N ALA A 237 -2.90 2.28 -11.81
CA ALA A 237 -4.22 2.28 -11.20
C ALA A 237 -4.99 3.56 -11.49
N TYR A 238 -6.31 3.48 -11.39
CA TYR A 238 -7.21 4.61 -11.46
C TYR A 238 -8.09 4.65 -10.21
N ARG A 239 -7.94 5.68 -9.37
CA ARG A 239 -8.81 5.92 -8.23
C ARG A 239 -10.07 6.64 -8.69
N HIS A 240 -11.23 6.11 -8.35
CA HIS A 240 -12.53 6.69 -8.70
C HIS A 240 -13.42 6.75 -7.47
N GLN A 241 -13.94 7.94 -7.20
CA GLN A 241 -14.91 8.16 -6.13
C GLN A 241 -16.27 7.61 -6.52
N ILE A 242 -16.77 6.61 -5.78
CA ILE A 242 -18.14 6.10 -5.92
C ILE A 242 -19.11 7.02 -5.18
N TYR A 243 -18.72 7.43 -3.95
CA TYR A 243 -19.56 8.24 -3.07
C TYR A 243 -18.67 9.09 -2.16
N SER A 244 -19.10 10.32 -1.84
CA SER A 244 -18.55 11.15 -0.78
C SER A 244 -19.51 12.27 -0.40
N ASP A 245 -19.68 12.48 0.90
CA ASP A 245 -20.32 13.66 1.49
C ASP A 245 -19.27 14.61 2.16
N MET A 246 -18.00 14.37 1.90
CA MET A 246 -16.85 15.16 2.35
C MET A 246 -16.34 16.09 1.25
N GLU A 247 -15.71 17.20 1.64
CA GLU A 247 -14.86 17.98 0.74
C GLU A 247 -13.52 17.29 0.56
N ARG A 248 -13.21 16.90 -0.70
CA ARG A 248 -11.99 16.18 -1.07
C ARG A 248 -11.33 16.83 -2.28
N THR A 249 -10.01 16.93 -2.24
CA THR A 249 -9.20 17.54 -3.31
C THR A 249 -8.63 16.53 -4.29
N SER A 250 -8.53 15.27 -3.90
CA SER A 250 -7.84 14.20 -4.64
C SER A 250 -8.70 12.94 -4.81
N ALA A 251 -10.01 13.12 -4.99
CA ALA A 251 -10.97 12.01 -5.04
C ALA A 251 -10.79 11.08 -6.24
N ASN A 252 -10.38 11.62 -7.41
CA ASN A 252 -10.18 10.86 -8.64
C ASN A 252 -8.76 11.09 -9.16
N GLY A 253 -8.13 10.08 -9.74
CA GLY A 253 -6.80 10.26 -10.28
C GLY A 253 -6.16 8.98 -10.81
N ILE A 254 -5.05 9.17 -11.51
CA ILE A 254 -4.20 8.08 -12.02
C ILE A 254 -3.03 7.91 -11.09
N LEU A 255 -2.70 6.66 -10.76
CA LEU A 255 -1.56 6.30 -9.94
C LEU A 255 -0.59 5.44 -10.77
N LEU A 256 0.67 5.82 -10.71
CA LEU A 256 1.79 5.03 -11.21
C LEU A 256 2.68 4.70 -10.01
N LYS A 257 2.97 3.42 -9.80
CA LYS A 257 3.87 2.97 -8.74
C LYS A 257 4.98 2.12 -9.34
N LEU A 258 6.20 2.49 -9.06
CA LEU A 258 7.41 1.79 -9.46
C LEU A 258 8.11 1.27 -8.21
N GLU A 259 8.54 0.02 -8.23
CA GLU A 259 9.25 -0.57 -7.09
C GLU A 259 10.36 -1.49 -7.57
N TYR A 260 11.47 -1.48 -6.85
CA TYR A 260 12.54 -2.44 -7.02
C TYR A 260 12.99 -2.99 -5.67
N THR A 261 13.07 -4.32 -5.55
CA THR A 261 13.47 -5.02 -4.33
C THR A 261 14.86 -5.63 -4.50
N PHE A 262 15.77 -5.24 -3.61
CA PHE A 262 17.09 -5.83 -3.46
C PHE A 262 17.04 -6.90 -2.37
N PHE A 263 17.31 -8.15 -2.72
CA PHE A 263 17.29 -9.26 -1.77
C PHE A 263 18.64 -9.43 -1.06
N ASN A 264 18.61 -9.91 0.20
CA ASN A 264 19.81 -10.24 0.99
C ASN A 264 20.79 -9.08 1.14
N VAL A 265 20.31 -7.87 1.37
CA VAL A 265 21.13 -6.66 1.54
C VAL A 265 21.61 -6.52 2.98
N THR A 266 20.73 -6.85 3.94
CA THR A 266 21.04 -6.82 5.37
C THR A 266 20.97 -8.23 5.93
N ASN A 267 22.04 -8.65 6.59
CA ASN A 267 22.13 -9.98 7.25
C ASN A 267 21.49 -9.98 8.62
#